data_59d7dc7410d1a55fe878c75e1dd1101e
#
_entry.id   59d7dc7410d1a55fe878c75e1dd1101e
#
_cell.length_a   1.000
_cell.length_b   1.000
_cell.length_c   1.000
_cell.angle_alpha   90.00
_cell.angle_beta   90.00
_cell.angle_gamma   90.00
#
_symmetry.space_group_name_H-M   'P 1'
#
loop_
_entity.id
_entity.type
_entity.pdbx_description
1 polymer ?
#
loop_
_entity_poly.entity_id
_entity_poly.type
_entity_poly.pdbx_seq_one_letter_code
_entity_poly.pdbx_strand_id
1 'polypeptide(L)'
;MNKGYIRADRVADLLKEEISQMLCKEVKDPHIGFITITDVEVSKDLHMAKVFYTILGDERQRSESSDALQRVSPFIKRQLGKRLKMRYIPDILFRYDHSLDYGSKIDTLLNQLKNTNELDTPEK
;
A
#
# COMPACT_ATOMS: atom_id res chain seq x y z
N MET A 1 22.96 15.76 4.21
CA MET A 1 22.18 14.82 3.73
C MET A 1 22.44 13.52 4.30
N ASN A 2 21.52 12.79 4.44
CA ASN A 2 21.61 11.71 5.15
C ASN A 2 21.62 10.50 4.37
N LYS A 3 22.72 9.74 4.48
CA LYS A 3 22.89 8.51 3.75
C LYS A 3 21.83 7.50 4.11
N GLY A 4 21.41 7.48 5.36
CA GLY A 4 20.37 6.56 5.79
C GLY A 4 19.07 6.82 5.09
N TYR A 5 18.75 8.08 4.88
CA TYR A 5 17.53 8.44 4.21
C TYR A 5 17.56 8.00 2.75
N ILE A 6 18.67 8.25 2.06
CA ILE A 6 18.81 7.82 0.68
C ILE A 6 18.73 6.31 0.58
N ARG A 7 19.33 5.61 1.55
CA ARG A 7 19.31 4.19 1.56
C ARG A 7 17.89 3.65 1.75
N ALA A 8 17.13 4.27 2.66
CA ALA A 8 15.76 3.84 2.88
C ALA A 8 14.93 4.02 1.62
N ASP A 9 15.13 5.11 0.88
CA ASP A 9 14.41 5.34 -0.36
C ASP A 9 14.74 4.29 -1.41
N ARG A 10 16.00 3.91 -1.51
CA ARG A 10 16.40 2.89 -2.46
C ARG A 10 15.85 1.53 -2.10
N VAL A 11 15.87 1.21 -0.82
CA VAL A 11 15.29 -0.04 -0.35
C VAL A 11 13.78 -0.05 -0.62
N ALA A 12 13.13 1.09 -0.40
CA ALA A 12 11.69 1.19 -0.65
C ALA A 12 11.37 0.91 -2.12
N ASP A 13 12.14 1.47 -3.04
CA ASP A 13 11.91 1.24 -4.46
C ASP A 13 12.11 -0.23 -4.82
N LEU A 14 13.15 -0.84 -4.28
CA LEU A 14 13.43 -2.23 -4.53
C LEU A 14 12.33 -3.13 -3.99
N LEU A 15 11.87 -2.85 -2.77
CA LEU A 15 10.81 -3.63 -2.16
C LEU A 15 9.52 -3.48 -2.95
N LYS A 16 9.22 -2.29 -3.41
CA LYS A 16 8.00 -2.06 -4.17
C LYS A 16 7.98 -2.94 -5.41
N GLU A 17 9.08 -2.98 -6.12
CA GLU A 17 9.17 -3.77 -7.32
C GLU A 17 9.06 -5.26 -7.04
N GLU A 18 9.82 -5.75 -6.05
CA GLU A 18 9.82 -7.16 -5.74
C GLU A 18 8.48 -7.64 -5.19
N ILE A 19 7.89 -6.88 -4.30
CA ILE A 19 6.62 -7.27 -3.72
C ILE A 19 5.52 -7.25 -4.76
N SER A 20 5.53 -6.24 -5.63
CA SER A 20 4.54 -6.17 -6.71
C SER A 20 4.62 -7.41 -7.59
N GLN A 21 5.82 -7.82 -7.95
CA GLN A 21 5.99 -9.01 -8.75
C GLN A 21 5.53 -10.27 -8.03
N MET A 22 5.84 -10.38 -6.76
CA MET A 22 5.43 -11.54 -5.99
C MET A 22 3.91 -11.66 -5.90
N LEU A 23 3.25 -10.55 -5.63
CA LEU A 23 1.79 -10.57 -5.51
C LEU A 23 1.13 -10.88 -6.84
N CYS A 24 1.76 -10.46 -7.92
CA CYS A 24 1.21 -10.70 -9.24
C CYS A 24 1.43 -12.15 -9.71
N LYS A 25 2.59 -12.72 -9.42
CA LYS A 25 2.98 -13.98 -10.03
C LYS A 25 3.08 -15.16 -9.10
N GLU A 26 3.35 -14.94 -7.83
CA GLU A 26 3.70 -16.03 -6.94
C GLU A 26 2.74 -16.30 -5.82
N VAL A 27 2.03 -15.29 -5.37
CA VAL A 27 1.09 -15.47 -4.29
C VAL A 27 -0.21 -15.98 -4.89
N LYS A 28 -0.63 -17.16 -4.44
CA LYS A 28 -1.82 -17.78 -4.99
C LYS A 28 -2.92 -17.87 -3.96
N ASP A 29 -3.26 -16.77 -3.39
CA ASP A 29 -4.35 -16.71 -2.44
C ASP A 29 -5.58 -16.18 -3.18
N PRO A 30 -6.64 -16.98 -3.30
CA PRO A 30 -7.80 -16.55 -4.07
C PRO A 30 -8.54 -15.37 -3.45
N HIS A 31 -8.25 -15.05 -2.20
CA HIS A 31 -8.89 -13.91 -1.55
C HIS A 31 -8.22 -12.59 -1.88
N ILE A 32 -7.03 -12.64 -2.48
CA ILE A 32 -6.39 -11.43 -2.93
C ILE A 32 -6.87 -11.14 -4.34
N GLY A 33 -7.62 -10.07 -4.50
CA GLY A 33 -8.14 -9.71 -5.81
C GLY A 33 -7.15 -8.87 -6.59
N PHE A 34 -7.65 -7.89 -7.32
CA PHE A 34 -6.77 -7.01 -8.10
C PHE A 34 -6.15 -6.01 -7.16
N ILE A 35 -4.88 -6.23 -6.86
CA ILE A 35 -4.16 -5.40 -5.92
C ILE A 35 -3.09 -4.60 -6.65
N THR A 36 -2.92 -3.37 -6.24
CA THR A 36 -1.86 -2.51 -6.76
C THR A 36 -1.08 -1.98 -5.57
N ILE A 37 0.22 -2.14 -5.59
CA ILE A 37 1.09 -1.52 -4.59
C ILE A 37 1.32 -0.08 -5.02
N THR A 38 0.90 0.86 -4.20
CA THR A 38 0.98 2.27 -4.57
C THR A 38 2.24 2.93 -4.06
N ASP A 39 2.76 2.48 -2.93
CA ASP A 39 3.95 3.10 -2.38
C ASP A 39 4.56 2.19 -1.32
N VAL A 40 5.82 2.41 -1.02
CA VAL A 40 6.49 1.72 0.08
C VAL A 40 7.33 2.74 0.83
N GLU A 41 7.18 2.77 2.14
CA GLU A 41 7.93 3.66 3.01
C GLU A 41 8.76 2.82 3.96
N VAL A 42 10.06 3.01 3.93
CA VAL A 42 10.97 2.27 4.79
C VAL A 42 11.51 3.20 5.85
N SER A 43 11.54 2.74 7.09
CA SER A 43 12.06 3.53 8.19
C SER A 43 13.57 3.75 8.00
N LYS A 44 14.09 4.81 8.59
CA LYS A 44 15.50 5.14 8.43
C LYS A 44 16.42 4.05 8.90
N ASP A 45 16.01 3.32 9.94
CA ASP A 45 16.82 2.23 10.46
C ASP A 45 16.62 0.94 9.67
N LEU A 46 15.78 0.96 8.65
CA LEU A 46 15.51 -0.16 7.77
C LEU A 46 14.85 -1.34 8.46
N HIS A 47 14.21 -1.11 9.61
CA HIS A 47 13.56 -2.20 10.32
C HIS A 47 12.11 -2.41 9.93
N MET A 48 11.47 -1.40 9.38
CA MET A 48 10.05 -1.48 9.08
C MET A 48 9.78 -0.97 7.68
N ALA A 49 8.99 -1.67 6.93
CA ALA A 49 8.55 -1.23 5.60
C ALA A 49 7.02 -1.22 5.59
N LYS A 50 6.44 -0.07 5.37
CA LYS A 50 5.00 0.06 5.18
C LYS A 50 4.71 -0.04 3.70
N VAL A 51 3.91 -1.01 3.32
CA VAL A 51 3.59 -1.25 1.93
C VAL A 51 2.15 -0.84 1.71
N PHE A 52 1.95 0.25 0.99
CA PHE A 52 0.62 0.77 0.74
C PHE A 52 0.04 0.14 -0.51
N TYR A 53 -1.24 -0.17 -0.47
CA TYR A 53 -1.87 -0.86 -1.58
C TYR A 53 -3.32 -0.39 -1.74
N THR A 54 -3.86 -0.63 -2.95
CA THR A 54 -5.28 -0.47 -3.19
C THR A 54 -5.81 -1.77 -3.77
N ILE A 55 -7.10 -1.99 -3.60
CA ILE A 55 -7.76 -3.18 -4.10
C ILE A 55 -8.96 -2.70 -4.91
N LEU A 56 -9.09 -3.22 -6.10
CA LEU A 56 -10.26 -2.94 -6.91
C LEU A 56 -11.39 -3.86 -6.45
N GLY A 57 -12.49 -3.27 -6.00
CA GLY A 57 -13.61 -4.06 -5.54
C GLY A 57 -14.39 -3.33 -4.48
N ASP A 58 -15.42 -4.01 -3.96
CA ASP A 58 -16.25 -3.41 -2.92
C ASP A 58 -15.57 -3.58 -1.55
N GLU A 59 -16.26 -3.11 -0.54
CA GLU A 59 -15.71 -3.10 0.80
C GLU A 59 -15.41 -4.50 1.32
N ARG A 60 -16.27 -5.44 0.99
CA ARG A 60 -16.08 -6.81 1.41
C ARG A 60 -14.83 -7.40 0.75
N GLN A 61 -14.66 -7.16 -0.54
CA GLN A 61 -13.50 -7.64 -1.27
C GLN A 61 -12.22 -7.02 -0.72
N ARG A 62 -12.27 -5.75 -0.38
CA ARG A 62 -11.11 -5.09 0.22
C ARG A 62 -10.75 -5.71 1.55
N SER A 63 -11.76 -5.99 2.37
CA SER A 63 -11.52 -6.59 3.68
C SER A 63 -10.91 -7.98 3.55
N GLU A 64 -11.46 -8.78 2.65
CA GLU A 64 -10.93 -10.12 2.42
C GLU A 64 -9.50 -10.09 1.92
N SER A 65 -9.22 -9.17 1.01
CA SER A 65 -7.87 -9.05 0.47
C SER A 65 -6.90 -8.55 1.54
N SER A 66 -7.35 -7.64 2.36
CA SER A 66 -6.51 -7.12 3.44
C SER A 66 -6.12 -8.23 4.41
N ASP A 67 -7.07 -9.08 4.78
CA ASP A 67 -6.79 -10.20 5.66
C ASP A 67 -5.83 -11.18 5.00
N ALA A 68 -6.03 -11.42 3.71
CA ALA A 68 -5.16 -12.34 2.98
C ALA A 68 -3.73 -11.79 2.90
N LEU A 69 -3.58 -10.49 2.71
CA LEU A 69 -2.25 -9.88 2.69
C LEU A 69 -1.53 -10.05 4.03
N GLN A 70 -2.27 -9.90 5.11
CA GLN A 70 -1.66 -10.11 6.42
C GLN A 70 -1.17 -11.55 6.56
N ARG A 71 -1.94 -12.50 6.05
CA ARG A 71 -1.56 -13.91 6.13
C ARG A 71 -0.32 -14.22 5.32
N VAL A 72 -0.15 -13.58 4.15
CA VAL A 72 0.99 -13.90 3.30
C VAL A 72 2.22 -13.05 3.61
N SER A 73 2.11 -12.11 4.51
CA SER A 73 3.22 -11.22 4.85
C SER A 73 4.49 -11.97 5.28
N PRO A 74 4.41 -12.99 6.14
CA PRO A 74 5.62 -13.73 6.49
C PRO A 74 6.25 -14.45 5.30
N PHE A 75 5.43 -14.96 4.39
CA PHE A 75 5.93 -15.61 3.19
C PHE A 75 6.69 -14.59 2.34
N ILE A 76 6.12 -13.39 2.17
CA ILE A 76 6.76 -12.34 1.39
C ILE A 76 8.11 -11.98 1.99
N LYS A 77 8.14 -11.82 3.32
CA LYS A 77 9.40 -11.48 3.98
C LYS A 77 10.45 -12.55 3.73
N ARG A 78 10.08 -13.82 3.83
CA ARG A 78 11.01 -14.91 3.58
C ARG A 78 11.53 -14.91 2.15
N GLN A 79 10.63 -14.67 1.18
CA GLN A 79 11.04 -14.63 -0.22
C GLN A 79 11.97 -13.47 -0.49
N LEU A 80 11.70 -12.32 0.12
CA LEU A 80 12.60 -11.18 -0.02
C LEU A 80 13.98 -11.52 0.53
N GLY A 81 14.05 -12.25 1.61
CA GLY A 81 15.32 -12.65 2.18
C GLY A 81 16.12 -13.54 1.24
N LYS A 82 15.44 -14.29 0.40
CA LYS A 82 16.12 -15.13 -0.58
C LYS A 82 16.55 -14.37 -1.82
N ARG A 83 15.84 -13.32 -2.15
CA ARG A 83 16.09 -12.59 -3.40
C ARG A 83 17.01 -11.41 -3.24
N LEU A 84 16.98 -10.77 -2.08
CA LEU A 84 17.72 -9.55 -1.86
C LEU A 84 18.95 -9.83 -1.04
N LYS A 85 20.05 -9.20 -1.42
CA LYS A 85 21.28 -9.37 -0.68
C LYS A 85 21.37 -8.31 0.39
N MET A 86 20.50 -8.41 1.35
CA MET A 86 20.46 -7.47 2.45
C MET A 86 20.76 -8.21 3.73
N ARG A 87 21.38 -7.49 4.66
CA ARG A 87 21.74 -8.09 5.92
C ARG A 87 20.53 -8.64 6.64
N TYR A 88 19.47 -7.90 6.64
CA TYR A 88 18.20 -8.41 7.11
C TYR A 88 17.12 -7.66 6.37
N ILE A 89 15.94 -8.26 6.36
CA ILE A 89 14.82 -7.71 5.63
C ILE A 89 13.91 -6.97 6.61
N PRO A 90 13.43 -5.77 6.26
CA PRO A 90 12.52 -5.07 7.14
C PRO A 90 11.24 -5.88 7.38
N ASP A 91 10.60 -5.63 8.49
CA ASP A 91 9.27 -6.19 8.71
C ASP A 91 8.31 -5.54 7.73
N ILE A 92 7.49 -6.35 7.11
CA ILE A 92 6.57 -5.88 6.07
C ILE A 92 5.20 -5.66 6.69
N LEU A 93 4.69 -4.44 6.51
CA LEU A 93 3.41 -4.07 7.09
C LEU A 93 2.54 -3.53 5.98
N PHE A 94 1.50 -4.25 5.64
CA PHE A 94 0.59 -3.80 4.59
C PHE A 94 -0.43 -2.82 5.14
N ARG A 95 -0.61 -1.72 4.42
CA ARG A 95 -1.57 -0.67 4.80
C ARG A 95 -2.38 -0.29 3.57
N TYR A 96 -3.68 -0.20 3.72
CA TYR A 96 -4.51 0.25 2.62
C TYR A 96 -4.22 1.73 2.35
N ASP A 97 -4.08 2.09 1.08
CA ASP A 97 -3.79 3.46 0.68
C ASP A 97 -5.09 4.19 0.49
N HIS A 98 -5.43 5.04 1.44
CA HIS A 98 -6.67 5.81 1.41
C HIS A 98 -6.56 7.12 0.64
N SER A 99 -5.41 7.39 0.06
CA SER A 99 -5.22 8.68 -0.62
C SER A 99 -6.19 8.87 -1.77
N LEU A 100 -6.45 7.81 -2.54
CA LEU A 100 -7.41 7.88 -3.63
C LEU A 100 -8.84 8.01 -3.09
N ASP A 101 -9.15 7.28 -2.03
CA ASP A 101 -10.46 7.38 -1.41
C ASP A 101 -10.71 8.80 -0.91
N TYR A 102 -9.70 9.35 -0.27
CA TYR A 102 -9.82 10.71 0.24
C TYR A 102 -9.99 11.69 -0.92
N GLY A 103 -9.22 11.53 -1.98
CA GLY A 103 -9.36 12.36 -3.16
C GLY A 103 -10.75 12.26 -3.75
N SER A 104 -11.27 11.05 -3.86
CA SER A 104 -12.62 10.83 -4.35
C SER A 104 -13.65 11.52 -3.47
N LYS A 105 -13.49 11.44 -2.17
CA LYS A 105 -14.41 12.10 -1.25
C LYS A 105 -14.36 13.60 -1.41
N ILE A 106 -13.18 14.15 -1.58
CA ILE A 106 -13.03 15.59 -1.79
C ILE A 106 -13.71 16.00 -3.08
N ASP A 107 -13.51 15.24 -4.15
CA ASP A 107 -14.14 15.52 -5.43
C ASP A 107 -15.66 15.47 -5.30
N THR A 108 -16.18 14.49 -4.60
CA THR A 108 -17.60 14.35 -4.39
C THR A 108 -18.16 15.55 -3.62
N LEU A 109 -17.45 15.95 -2.58
CA LEU A 109 -17.88 17.11 -1.80
C LEU A 109 -17.87 18.38 -2.64
N LEU A 110 -16.86 18.56 -3.46
CA LEU A 110 -16.79 19.72 -4.33
C LEU A 110 -17.94 19.71 -5.33
N ASN A 111 -18.26 18.55 -5.88
CA ASN A 111 -19.38 18.44 -6.79
C ASN A 111 -20.70 18.74 -6.10
N GLN A 112 -20.86 18.27 -4.89
CA GLN A 112 -22.05 18.57 -4.12
C GLN A 112 -22.16 20.05 -3.82
N LEU A 113 -21.06 20.68 -3.51
CA LEU A 113 -21.07 22.11 -3.26
C LEU A 113 -21.42 22.88 -4.51
N LYS A 114 -20.92 22.44 -5.66
CA LYS A 114 -21.29 23.08 -6.91
C LYS A 114 -22.78 22.95 -7.18
N ASN A 115 -23.32 21.79 -6.89
CA ASN A 115 -24.73 21.55 -7.16
C ASN A 115 -25.63 22.25 -6.18
N THR A 116 -25.14 22.53 -5.01
CA THR A 116 -25.94 23.14 -3.97
C THR A 116 -25.37 24.43 -3.51
N ASN A 117 -24.49 25.02 -4.28
CA ASN A 117 -23.80 26.18 -3.80
C ASN A 117 -24.75 27.29 -3.53
N GLU A 118 -25.83 27.32 -4.22
CA GLU A 118 -26.77 28.32 -4.00
C GLU A 118 -27.37 28.17 -2.64
N LEU A 119 -27.35 26.96 -2.15
CA LEU A 119 -27.93 26.70 -0.85
C LEU A 119 -26.99 27.03 0.26
N ASP A 120 -25.75 27.19 -0.07
CA ASP A 120 -24.84 27.56 0.93
C ASP A 120 -24.82 26.73 2.07
N THR A 121 -24.69 25.49 1.95
CA THR A 121 -24.63 24.68 3.09
C THR A 121 -23.30 24.21 3.25
N PRO A 122 -22.47 25.00 3.57
CA PRO A 122 -21.11 24.63 3.60
C PRO A 122 -20.73 23.79 4.74
N GLU A 123 -21.47 23.73 5.68
CA GLU A 123 -21.06 23.03 6.79
C GLU A 123 -20.80 21.67 6.50
N LYS A 124 -20.69 21.31 5.50
CA LYS A 124 -20.34 20.03 5.31
C LYS A 124 -18.99 19.73 5.39
#